data_9a208ef98a0e21b0b5809490e08d9363
#
_entry.id   9a208ef98a0e21b0b5809490e08d9363
#
_cell.length_a   1.000
_cell.length_b   1.000
_cell.length_c   1.000
_cell.angle_alpha   90.00
_cell.angle_beta   90.00
_cell.angle_gamma   90.00
#
_symmetry.space_group_name_H-M   'P 1'
#
loop_
_entity.id
_entity.type
_entity.pdbx_description
1 polymer ?
#
loop_
_entity_poly.entity_id
_entity_poly.type
_entity_poly.pdbx_seq_one_letter_code
_entity_poly.pdbx_strand_id
1 'polypeptide(L)'
;MREALLPSFYTTMAFRDKISDLLEEGLKEKPSLFLVDLTITDAFKVIVTLDGDNGVNLQDCIDISRTIDNNLDREEQDYSLEVASAGVSTPLKLVRQYKKNIGRTLKVKTATETIEAVLEQVSDEAITLSWTAREPKKIGKGKETVEHKREVPYSEIKEAIVTIIFN
;
A
#
# COMPACT_ATOMS: atom_id res chain seq x y z
N MET A 1 -33.88 -32.89 -9.85
CA MET A 1 -32.41 -32.95 -9.79
C MET A 1 -31.89 -31.99 -8.75
N ARG A 2 -30.99 -32.44 -7.96
CA ARG A 2 -30.44 -31.63 -6.90
C ARG A 2 -29.16 -30.97 -7.36
N GLU A 3 -29.06 -29.68 -7.22
CA GLU A 3 -27.82 -28.97 -7.51
C GLU A 3 -26.76 -29.30 -6.47
N ALA A 4 -25.53 -29.48 -6.92
CA ALA A 4 -24.41 -29.64 -6.01
C ALA A 4 -24.17 -28.32 -5.28
N LEU A 5 -24.06 -28.41 -3.96
CA LEU A 5 -23.70 -27.24 -3.17
C LEU A 5 -22.23 -26.93 -3.38
N LEU A 6 -21.93 -25.71 -3.79
CA LEU A 6 -20.56 -25.26 -3.91
C LEU A 6 -19.98 -25.06 -2.51
N PRO A 7 -18.75 -25.51 -2.26
CA PRO A 7 -18.08 -25.19 -1.01
C PRO A 7 -18.01 -23.68 -0.81
N SER A 8 -18.08 -23.22 0.44
CA SER A 8 -17.96 -21.82 0.81
C SER A 8 -16.73 -21.16 0.18
N PHE A 9 -15.67 -21.93 0.05
CA PHE A 9 -14.43 -21.51 -0.59
C PHE A 9 -14.67 -21.03 -2.03
N TYR A 10 -15.39 -21.80 -2.86
CA TYR A 10 -15.66 -21.41 -4.25
C TYR A 10 -16.60 -20.21 -4.32
N THR A 11 -17.58 -20.14 -3.43
CA THR A 11 -18.50 -19.00 -3.37
C THR A 11 -17.76 -17.72 -3.06
N THR A 12 -16.85 -17.76 -2.08
CA THR A 12 -16.02 -16.62 -1.71
C THR A 12 -15.09 -16.21 -2.83
N MET A 13 -14.50 -17.18 -3.55
CA MET A 13 -13.62 -16.90 -4.69
C MET A 13 -14.39 -16.23 -5.83
N ALA A 14 -15.58 -16.74 -6.17
CA ALA A 14 -16.40 -16.16 -7.22
C ALA A 14 -16.82 -14.73 -6.88
N PHE A 15 -17.17 -14.48 -5.63
CA PHE A 15 -17.51 -13.16 -5.13
C PHE A 15 -16.30 -12.24 -5.19
N ARG A 16 -15.13 -12.71 -4.77
CA ARG A 16 -13.89 -11.96 -4.83
C ARG A 16 -13.53 -11.57 -6.27
N ASP A 17 -13.71 -12.48 -7.21
CA ASP A 17 -13.44 -12.21 -8.62
C ASP A 17 -14.34 -11.10 -9.15
N LYS A 18 -15.62 -11.11 -8.80
CA LYS A 18 -16.56 -10.05 -9.18
C LYS A 18 -16.12 -8.69 -8.60
N ILE A 19 -15.76 -8.67 -7.33
CA ILE A 19 -15.28 -7.45 -6.67
C ILE A 19 -14.00 -6.95 -7.35
N SER A 20 -13.06 -7.84 -7.64
CA SER A 20 -11.81 -7.48 -8.30
C SER A 20 -12.04 -6.89 -9.68
N ASP A 21 -12.94 -7.47 -10.46
CA ASP A 21 -13.29 -6.98 -11.80
C ASP A 21 -13.93 -5.58 -11.73
N LEU A 22 -14.83 -5.38 -10.77
CA LEU A 22 -15.48 -4.09 -10.58
C LEU A 22 -14.51 -3.01 -10.09
N LEU A 23 -13.58 -3.37 -9.22
CA LEU A 23 -12.51 -2.48 -8.79
C LEU A 23 -11.63 -2.07 -9.96
N GLU A 24 -11.23 -3.04 -10.77
CA GLU A 24 -10.41 -2.76 -11.95
C GLU A 24 -11.12 -1.81 -12.91
N GLU A 25 -12.41 -2.04 -13.15
CA GLU A 25 -13.21 -1.19 -14.01
C GLU A 25 -13.32 0.24 -13.46
N GLY A 26 -13.60 0.38 -12.16
CA GLY A 26 -13.67 1.69 -11.50
C GLY A 26 -12.34 2.42 -11.49
N LEU A 27 -11.25 1.71 -11.30
CA LEU A 27 -9.93 2.30 -11.26
C LEU A 27 -9.42 2.72 -12.65
N LYS A 28 -9.93 2.14 -13.73
CA LYS A 28 -9.59 2.58 -15.09
C LYS A 28 -9.98 4.03 -15.34
N GLU A 29 -11.03 4.50 -14.71
CA GLU A 29 -11.49 5.89 -14.83
C GLU A 29 -10.69 6.84 -13.94
N LYS A 30 -9.88 6.31 -13.05
CA LYS A 30 -9.07 7.08 -12.09
C LYS A 30 -7.61 6.61 -12.12
N PRO A 31 -6.86 6.96 -13.18
CA PRO A 31 -5.50 6.41 -13.39
C PRO A 31 -4.50 6.69 -12.28
N SER A 32 -4.71 7.76 -11.50
CA SER A 32 -3.82 8.09 -10.37
C SER A 32 -4.06 7.20 -9.15
N LEU A 33 -5.20 6.51 -9.10
CA LEU A 33 -5.54 5.63 -7.98
C LEU A 33 -5.15 4.19 -8.27
N PHE A 34 -4.85 3.46 -7.22
CA PHE A 34 -4.55 2.04 -7.33
C PHE A 34 -4.97 1.29 -6.07
N LEU A 35 -5.19 0.00 -6.23
CA LEU A 35 -5.57 -0.88 -5.14
C LEU A 35 -4.33 -1.28 -4.35
N VAL A 36 -4.36 -1.08 -3.03
CA VAL A 36 -3.30 -1.53 -2.12
C VAL A 36 -3.65 -2.88 -1.53
N ASP A 37 -4.89 -3.05 -1.09
CA ASP A 37 -5.32 -4.29 -0.47
C ASP A 37 -6.82 -4.50 -0.65
N LEU A 38 -7.20 -5.77 -0.77
CA LEU A 38 -8.60 -6.20 -0.83
C LEU A 38 -8.75 -7.38 0.13
N THR A 39 -9.57 -7.19 1.14
CA THR A 39 -9.90 -8.23 2.12
C THR A 39 -11.38 -8.51 2.08
N ILE A 40 -11.75 -9.78 2.02
CA ILE A 40 -13.14 -10.22 2.11
C ILE A 40 -13.20 -11.26 3.23
N THR A 41 -13.97 -10.94 4.27
CA THR A 41 -14.11 -11.85 5.42
C THR A 41 -15.09 -12.97 5.13
N ASP A 42 -15.13 -13.98 5.99
CA ASP A 42 -16.09 -15.08 5.87
C ASP A 42 -17.54 -14.60 5.97
N ALA A 43 -17.76 -13.46 6.63
CA ALA A 43 -19.06 -12.81 6.74
C ALA A 43 -19.38 -11.88 5.58
N PHE A 44 -18.61 -11.93 4.50
CA PHE A 44 -18.74 -11.09 3.31
C PHE A 44 -18.60 -9.60 3.62
N LYS A 45 -17.73 -9.26 4.54
CA LYS A 45 -17.30 -7.88 4.74
C LYS A 45 -16.16 -7.61 3.77
N VAL A 46 -16.37 -6.67 2.85
CA VAL A 46 -15.39 -6.28 1.82
C VAL A 46 -14.68 -5.02 2.30
N ILE A 47 -13.37 -5.11 2.41
CA ILE A 47 -12.52 -3.99 2.82
C ILE A 47 -11.56 -3.69 1.68
N VAL A 48 -11.70 -2.50 1.10
CA VAL A 48 -10.88 -2.04 -0.01
C VAL A 48 -9.99 -0.91 0.49
N THR A 49 -8.68 -1.07 0.33
CA THR A 49 -7.72 -0.02 0.66
C THR A 49 -7.11 0.50 -0.63
N LEU A 50 -7.26 1.79 -0.86
CA LEU A 50 -6.75 2.48 -2.04
C LEU A 50 -5.63 3.43 -1.67
N ASP A 51 -4.77 3.70 -2.63
CA ASP A 51 -3.82 4.80 -2.54
C ASP A 51 -3.78 5.49 -3.90
N GLY A 52 -3.13 6.62 -3.99
CA GLY A 52 -3.05 7.38 -5.23
C GLY A 52 -1.73 8.11 -5.33
N ASP A 53 -1.27 8.32 -6.57
CA ASP A 53 -0.03 9.06 -6.83
C ASP A 53 -0.07 10.47 -6.23
N ASN A 54 -1.26 11.06 -6.20
CA ASN A 54 -1.51 12.39 -5.66
C ASN A 54 -2.45 12.35 -4.45
N GLY A 55 -2.57 11.18 -3.82
CA GLY A 55 -3.47 10.96 -2.70
C GLY A 55 -4.85 10.47 -3.12
N VAL A 56 -5.71 10.26 -2.15
CA VAL A 56 -7.09 9.79 -2.33
C VAL A 56 -8.01 10.73 -1.56
N ASN A 57 -9.03 11.25 -2.22
CA ASN A 57 -10.04 12.07 -1.54
C ASN A 57 -11.31 11.26 -1.25
N LEU A 58 -12.22 11.85 -0.48
CA LEU A 58 -13.47 11.19 -0.11
C LEU A 58 -14.30 10.83 -1.33
N GLN A 59 -14.36 11.73 -2.32
CA GLN A 59 -15.14 11.48 -3.54
C GLN A 59 -14.64 10.26 -4.30
N ASP A 60 -13.31 10.07 -4.33
CA ASP A 60 -12.71 8.88 -4.97
C ASP A 60 -13.23 7.60 -4.32
N CYS A 61 -13.27 7.56 -3.00
CA CYS A 61 -13.78 6.39 -2.28
C CYS A 61 -15.27 6.16 -2.55
N ILE A 62 -16.05 7.23 -2.61
CA ILE A 62 -17.48 7.16 -2.91
C ILE A 62 -17.71 6.62 -4.32
N ASP A 63 -16.96 7.11 -5.31
CA ASP A 63 -17.10 6.68 -6.70
C ASP A 63 -16.78 5.19 -6.86
N ILE A 64 -15.72 4.73 -6.22
CA ILE A 64 -15.36 3.30 -6.24
C ILE A 64 -16.42 2.46 -5.53
N SER A 65 -16.93 2.92 -4.38
CA SER A 65 -18.00 2.24 -3.67
C SER A 65 -19.24 2.08 -4.55
N ARG A 66 -19.60 3.13 -5.26
CA ARG A 66 -20.78 3.12 -6.15
C ARG A 66 -20.58 2.18 -7.33
N THR A 67 -19.39 2.13 -7.89
CA THR A 67 -19.09 1.19 -8.99
C THR A 67 -19.33 -0.24 -8.54
N ILE A 68 -18.97 -0.57 -7.33
CA ILE A 68 -19.20 -1.90 -6.77
C ILE A 68 -20.68 -2.11 -6.45
N ASP A 69 -21.28 -1.22 -5.67
CA ASP A 69 -22.67 -1.37 -5.20
C ASP A 69 -23.69 -1.39 -6.34
N ASN A 70 -23.48 -0.60 -7.39
CA ASN A 70 -24.41 -0.53 -8.51
C ASN A 70 -24.37 -1.75 -9.42
N ASN A 71 -23.36 -2.58 -9.30
CA ASN A 71 -23.15 -3.75 -10.14
C ASN A 71 -23.21 -5.07 -9.39
N LEU A 72 -23.62 -5.04 -8.13
CA LEU A 72 -23.85 -6.23 -7.32
C LEU A 72 -25.28 -6.25 -6.78
N ASP A 73 -25.82 -7.46 -6.66
CA ASP A 73 -27.15 -7.67 -6.12
C ASP A 73 -27.03 -8.24 -4.69
N ARG A 74 -27.45 -7.45 -3.70
CA ARG A 74 -27.42 -7.87 -2.29
C ARG A 74 -28.44 -8.95 -1.97
N GLU A 75 -29.46 -9.11 -2.82
CA GLU A 75 -30.42 -10.22 -2.67
C GLU A 75 -29.77 -11.54 -3.06
N GLU A 76 -28.89 -11.52 -4.05
CA GLU A 76 -28.14 -12.70 -4.47
C GLU A 76 -27.08 -13.06 -3.44
N GLN A 77 -26.31 -12.06 -2.98
CA GLN A 77 -25.30 -12.22 -1.94
C GLN A 77 -25.20 -10.92 -1.15
N ASP A 78 -25.64 -10.96 0.09
CA ASP A 78 -25.50 -9.79 0.97
C ASP A 78 -24.03 -9.61 1.37
N TYR A 79 -23.63 -8.35 1.52
CA TYR A 79 -22.26 -7.99 1.88
C TYR A 79 -22.24 -6.60 2.52
N SER A 80 -21.16 -6.30 3.23
CA SER A 80 -20.85 -4.93 3.65
C SER A 80 -19.60 -4.47 2.93
N LEU A 81 -19.53 -3.18 2.64
CA LEU A 81 -18.44 -2.61 1.85
C LEU A 81 -17.83 -1.42 2.55
N GLU A 82 -16.52 -1.44 2.71
CA GLU A 82 -15.75 -0.32 3.24
C GLU A 82 -14.64 -0.01 2.23
N VAL A 83 -14.60 1.23 1.75
CA VAL A 83 -13.55 1.73 0.87
C VAL A 83 -12.83 2.86 1.58
N ALA A 84 -11.54 2.72 1.78
CA ALA A 84 -10.75 3.70 2.52
C ALA A 84 -9.40 3.93 1.84
N SER A 85 -8.79 5.08 2.16
CA SER A 85 -7.44 5.37 1.71
C SER A 85 -6.42 4.76 2.67
N ALA A 86 -5.25 4.39 2.14
CA ALA A 86 -4.13 3.99 2.97
C ALA A 86 -3.61 5.22 3.73
N GLY A 87 -3.52 5.11 5.06
CA GLY A 87 -2.99 6.18 5.89
C GLY A 87 -1.47 6.26 5.79
N VAL A 88 -0.91 7.43 6.16
CA VAL A 88 0.55 7.62 6.16
C VAL A 88 1.27 6.69 7.11
N SER A 89 0.61 6.25 8.17
CA SER A 89 1.17 5.28 9.12
C SER A 89 0.98 3.82 8.68
N THR A 90 0.32 3.60 7.54
CA THR A 90 0.13 2.25 7.00
C THR A 90 1.40 1.79 6.31
N PRO A 91 1.86 0.55 6.55
CA PRO A 91 3.05 0.05 5.87
C PRO A 91 2.91 0.08 4.36
N LEU A 92 3.99 0.44 3.68
CA LEU A 92 4.03 0.48 2.22
C LEU A 92 4.12 -0.95 1.68
N LYS A 93 3.33 -1.25 0.65
CA LYS A 93 3.28 -2.58 0.04
C LYS A 93 3.72 -2.58 -1.42
N LEU A 94 3.36 -1.54 -2.17
CA LEU A 94 3.56 -1.49 -3.61
C LEU A 94 4.71 -0.57 -3.98
N VAL A 95 5.43 -0.92 -5.05
CA VAL A 95 6.50 -0.08 -5.61
C VAL A 95 5.97 1.32 -5.89
N ARG A 96 4.76 1.42 -6.41
CA ARG A 96 4.11 2.70 -6.70
C ARG A 96 3.96 3.58 -5.48
N GLN A 97 3.71 2.98 -4.31
CA GLN A 97 3.66 3.72 -3.05
C GLN A 97 5.03 4.25 -2.64
N TYR A 98 6.07 3.47 -2.86
CA TYR A 98 7.44 3.96 -2.62
C TYR A 98 7.75 5.13 -3.55
N LYS A 99 7.41 5.02 -4.83
CA LYS A 99 7.69 6.08 -5.82
C LYS A 99 7.07 7.43 -5.43
N LYS A 100 5.85 7.42 -4.93
CA LYS A 100 5.19 8.67 -4.51
C LYS A 100 5.81 9.30 -3.26
N ASN A 101 6.59 8.53 -2.52
CA ASN A 101 7.20 8.97 -1.26
C ASN A 101 8.68 9.29 -1.37
N ILE A 102 9.23 9.39 -2.58
CA ILE A 102 10.62 9.83 -2.79
C ILE A 102 10.80 11.21 -2.19
N GLY A 103 11.86 11.38 -1.41
CA GLY A 103 12.17 12.63 -0.70
C GLY A 103 11.68 12.64 0.74
N ARG A 104 10.86 11.68 1.14
CA ARG A 104 10.36 11.56 2.51
C ARG A 104 11.21 10.60 3.32
N THR A 105 11.17 10.76 4.64
CA THR A 105 11.87 9.85 5.55
C THR A 105 11.03 8.62 5.79
N LEU A 106 11.64 7.45 5.64
CA LEU A 106 11.01 6.17 5.92
C LEU A 106 11.67 5.50 7.11
N LYS A 107 10.87 4.75 7.85
CA LYS A 107 11.35 3.82 8.85
C LYS A 107 11.21 2.41 8.27
N VAL A 108 12.33 1.80 7.95
CA VAL A 108 12.38 0.50 7.27
C VAL A 108 12.90 -0.55 8.25
N LYS A 109 12.10 -1.60 8.45
CA LYS A 109 12.49 -2.73 9.28
C LYS A 109 12.92 -3.89 8.39
N THR A 110 14.11 -4.41 8.65
CA THR A 110 14.61 -5.63 8.05
C THR A 110 14.66 -6.73 9.10
N ALA A 111 15.12 -7.91 8.73
CA ALA A 111 15.25 -9.01 9.69
C ALA A 111 16.25 -8.73 10.83
N THR A 112 17.22 -7.85 10.60
CA THR A 112 18.33 -7.61 11.53
C THR A 112 18.37 -6.21 12.13
N GLU A 113 17.72 -5.23 11.49
CA GLU A 113 17.84 -3.83 11.92
C GLU A 113 16.65 -2.98 11.51
N THR A 114 16.62 -1.76 12.03
CA THR A 114 15.67 -0.73 11.63
C THR A 114 16.46 0.46 11.13
N ILE A 115 16.15 0.94 9.93
CA ILE A 115 16.82 2.06 9.30
C ILE A 115 15.82 3.19 9.15
N GLU A 116 16.17 4.38 9.65
CA GLU A 116 15.37 5.58 9.45
C GLU A 116 16.16 6.52 8.55
N ALA A 117 15.68 6.73 7.34
CA ALA A 117 16.44 7.45 6.31
C ALA A 117 15.52 8.03 5.24
N VAL A 118 16.07 8.93 4.43
CA VAL A 118 15.36 9.53 3.31
C VAL A 118 15.33 8.56 2.14
N LEU A 119 14.17 8.39 1.54
CA LEU A 119 14.01 7.60 0.32
C LEU A 119 14.46 8.44 -0.87
N GLU A 120 15.56 8.06 -1.50
CA GLU A 120 16.11 8.79 -2.64
C GLU A 120 15.70 8.25 -3.99
N GLN A 121 15.72 6.93 -4.12
CA GLN A 121 15.44 6.27 -5.40
C GLN A 121 14.61 5.03 -5.18
N VAL A 122 13.80 4.71 -6.18
CA VAL A 122 12.94 3.52 -6.18
C VAL A 122 13.09 2.82 -7.51
N SER A 123 13.41 1.53 -7.47
CA SER A 123 13.39 0.67 -8.65
C SER A 123 12.36 -0.44 -8.43
N ASP A 124 12.21 -1.30 -9.43
CA ASP A 124 11.29 -2.44 -9.32
C ASP A 124 11.80 -3.52 -8.36
N GLU A 125 13.08 -3.49 -8.03
CA GLU A 125 13.72 -4.52 -7.20
C GLU A 125 14.13 -4.03 -5.81
N ALA A 126 14.42 -2.74 -5.67
CA ALA A 126 15.01 -2.19 -4.46
C ALA A 126 14.74 -0.71 -4.30
N ILE A 127 14.98 -0.23 -3.08
CA ILE A 127 14.96 1.21 -2.78
C ILE A 127 16.34 1.64 -2.36
N THR A 128 16.64 2.94 -2.55
CA THR A 128 17.88 3.54 -2.08
C THR A 128 17.55 4.52 -0.97
N LEU A 129 18.14 4.30 0.18
CA LEU A 129 17.99 5.13 1.36
C LEU A 129 19.26 5.96 1.60
N SER A 130 19.09 7.19 2.05
CA SER A 130 20.22 8.04 2.40
C SER A 130 20.01 8.69 3.77
N TRP A 131 21.12 8.87 4.48
CA TRP A 131 21.11 9.56 5.76
C TRP A 131 22.47 10.21 5.97
N THR A 132 22.51 11.13 6.92
CA THR A 132 23.77 11.76 7.31
C THR A 132 24.10 11.39 8.74
N ALA A 133 25.38 11.29 9.03
CA ALA A 133 25.88 11.02 10.38
C ALA A 133 27.08 11.91 10.67
N ARG A 134 27.23 12.28 11.92
CA ARG A 134 28.41 13.01 12.39
C ARG A 134 29.47 11.98 12.75
N GLU A 135 30.57 11.99 12.04
CA GLU A 135 31.65 11.04 12.21
C GLU A 135 32.98 11.75 12.43
N PRO A 136 33.94 11.13 13.11
CA PRO A 136 35.26 11.69 13.25
C PRO A 136 35.88 11.96 11.90
N LYS A 137 36.55 13.10 11.76
CA LYS A 137 37.26 13.43 10.53
C LYS A 137 38.40 12.42 10.30
N LYS A 138 38.60 12.07 9.03
CA LYS A 138 39.71 11.19 8.66
C LYS A 138 41.07 11.83 8.88
N ILE A 139 41.12 13.17 8.75
CA ILE A 139 42.32 13.97 8.97
C ILE A 139 41.98 15.09 9.92
N GLY A 140 42.75 15.27 10.96
CA GLY A 140 42.57 16.33 11.95
C GLY A 140 41.61 15.96 13.06
N LYS A 141 41.23 16.96 13.85
CA LYS A 141 40.36 16.80 15.01
C LYS A 141 38.94 17.23 14.67
N GLY A 142 37.97 16.73 15.43
CA GLY A 142 36.58 17.10 15.32
C GLY A 142 35.78 16.09 14.49
N LYS A 143 34.53 16.45 14.23
CA LYS A 143 33.60 15.60 13.46
C LYS A 143 33.16 16.30 12.19
N GLU A 144 32.84 15.51 11.20
CA GLU A 144 32.25 16.02 9.96
C GLU A 144 30.94 15.29 9.68
N THR A 145 30.11 15.91 8.85
CA THR A 145 28.86 15.28 8.41
C THR A 145 29.18 14.41 7.19
N VAL A 146 28.87 13.12 7.29
CA VAL A 146 29.11 12.16 6.21
C VAL A 146 27.76 11.66 5.72
N GLU A 147 27.59 11.66 4.40
CA GLU A 147 26.39 11.13 3.75
C GLU A 147 26.58 9.64 3.49
N HIS A 148 25.57 8.87 3.87
CA HIS A 148 25.55 7.44 3.61
C HIS A 148 24.38 7.10 2.69
N LYS A 149 24.58 6.12 1.84
CA LYS A 149 23.53 5.58 0.97
C LYS A 149 23.55 4.07 1.07
N ARG A 150 22.36 3.49 1.01
CA ARG A 150 22.22 2.04 1.04
C ARG A 150 21.05 1.61 0.16
N GLU A 151 21.32 0.61 -0.68
CA GLU A 151 20.28 -0.03 -1.47
C GLU A 151 19.69 -1.19 -0.68
N VAL A 152 18.37 -1.22 -0.54
CA VAL A 152 17.67 -2.26 0.22
C VAL A 152 16.68 -2.95 -0.71
N PRO A 153 16.92 -4.24 -1.02
CA PRO A 153 15.95 -5.01 -1.82
C PRO A 153 14.63 -5.17 -1.08
N TYR A 154 13.53 -5.17 -1.81
CA TYR A 154 12.20 -5.36 -1.20
C TYR A 154 12.11 -6.69 -0.44
N SER A 155 12.84 -7.70 -0.89
CA SER A 155 12.85 -9.01 -0.22
C SER A 155 13.40 -8.95 1.20
N GLU A 156 14.21 -7.95 1.52
CA GLU A 156 14.77 -7.75 2.86
C GLU A 156 13.89 -6.88 3.75
N ILE A 157 12.90 -6.20 3.17
CA ILE A 157 12.03 -5.29 3.91
C ILE A 157 10.90 -6.07 4.58
N LYS A 158 10.83 -6.01 5.90
CA LYS A 158 9.73 -6.57 6.68
C LYS A 158 8.58 -5.59 6.79
N GLU A 159 8.91 -4.30 6.94
CA GLU A 159 7.94 -3.25 7.08
C GLU A 159 8.60 -1.92 6.72
N ALA A 160 7.89 -1.06 6.01
CA ALA A 160 8.35 0.29 5.71
C ALA A 160 7.19 1.26 5.91
N ILE A 161 7.41 2.28 6.73
CA ILE A 161 6.39 3.28 7.08
C ILE A 161 6.97 4.66 6.86
N VAL A 162 6.17 5.57 6.31
CA VAL A 162 6.55 6.98 6.17
C VAL A 162 6.54 7.61 7.55
N THR A 163 7.67 8.23 7.92
CA THR A 163 7.79 8.94 9.18
C THR A 163 7.26 10.36 9.03
N ILE A 164 6.36 10.74 9.92
CA ILE A 164 5.84 12.10 9.97
C ILE A 164 6.74 12.93 10.87
N ILE A 165 7.30 14.01 10.30
CA ILE A 165 8.13 14.94 11.06
C ILE A 165 7.29 16.16 11.38
N PHE A 166 7.14 16.43 12.66
CA PHE A 166 6.49 17.65 13.14
C PHE A 166 7.56 18.67 13.52
N ASN A 167 7.53 19.81 12.87
CA ASN A 167 8.44 20.92 13.19
C ASN A 167 7.72 22.00 13.99
#